data_56f55cc0b43ae65747da1fe540c46f19
#
_entry.id   56f55cc0b43ae65747da1fe540c46f19
#
_cell.length_a   1.000
_cell.length_b   1.000
_cell.length_c   1.000
_cell.angle_alpha   90.00
_cell.angle_beta   90.00
_cell.angle_gamma   90.00
#
_symmetry.space_group_name_H-M   'P 1'
#
loop_
_entity.id
_entity.type
_entity.pdbx_description
1 polymer ?
#
loop_
_entity_poly.entity_id
_entity_poly.type
_entity_poly.pdbx_seq_one_letter_code
_entity_poly.pdbx_strand_id
1 'polypeptide(L)'
;LYWLNYKGEILWSTKVEGAVIGKIEQVDLFQNKKLQLAFTTNSKFYILDRLGRNVAPFPVNVKGEVTAPLAVMDYDKSRNYRFLVCAGTKVYMYNKEAKIVDGWQFTKAKADVIAKPKHYVLGGKDYIFIADSDGKINVLNRRGESRLKLNTPFSTHQHIYLNLGPSMAESRLASTDKQDHLTYLFLNDKTDEVEIDVDENLEHFVYDGTNMLFAGGNQLINKNIDF
;
A
#
# COMPACT_ATOMS: atom_id res chain seq x y z
N LEU A 1 -18.80 -8.63 -6.42
CA LEU A 1 -18.20 -8.97 -5.15
C LEU A 1 -19.12 -9.94 -4.40
N TYR A 2 -18.57 -11.04 -3.88
CA TYR A 2 -19.30 -12.03 -3.10
C TYR A 2 -18.71 -12.15 -1.71
N TRP A 3 -19.55 -12.31 -0.71
CA TRP A 3 -19.14 -12.68 0.64
C TRP A 3 -19.57 -14.10 0.91
N LEU A 4 -18.61 -14.96 1.20
CA LEU A 4 -18.84 -16.38 1.44
C LEU A 4 -18.62 -16.71 2.91
N ASN A 5 -19.35 -17.68 3.43
CA ASN A 5 -19.02 -18.27 4.73
C ASN A 5 -17.90 -19.33 4.58
N TYR A 6 -17.49 -19.93 5.68
CA TYR A 6 -16.44 -20.95 5.70
C TYR A 6 -16.80 -22.25 4.95
N LYS A 7 -18.09 -22.44 4.58
CA LYS A 7 -18.56 -23.58 3.77
C LYS A 7 -18.63 -23.24 2.28
N GLY A 8 -18.31 -22.01 1.88
CA GLY A 8 -18.42 -21.55 0.50
C GLY A 8 -19.82 -21.08 0.10
N GLU A 9 -20.77 -20.98 1.04
CA GLU A 9 -22.12 -20.50 0.77
C GLU A 9 -22.13 -18.97 0.66
N ILE A 10 -22.85 -18.44 -0.33
CA ILE A 10 -22.95 -16.99 -0.55
C ILE A 10 -23.86 -16.40 0.52
N LEU A 11 -23.30 -15.55 1.38
CA LEU A 11 -24.05 -14.78 2.37
C LEU A 11 -24.69 -13.54 1.74
N TRP A 12 -23.97 -12.88 0.84
CA TRP A 12 -24.47 -11.79 0.01
C TRP A 12 -23.60 -11.58 -1.23
N SER A 13 -24.17 -10.88 -2.21
CA SER A 13 -23.43 -10.38 -3.37
C SER A 13 -23.77 -8.93 -3.64
N THR A 14 -22.79 -8.17 -4.11
CA THR A 14 -22.94 -6.76 -4.47
C THR A 14 -22.29 -6.50 -5.81
N LYS A 15 -23.02 -5.87 -6.73
CA LYS A 15 -22.47 -5.42 -8.01
C LYS A 15 -21.57 -4.20 -7.74
N VAL A 16 -20.32 -4.29 -8.16
CA VAL A 16 -19.36 -3.19 -8.16
C VAL A 16 -19.02 -2.85 -9.61
N GLU A 17 -18.71 -1.59 -9.86
CA GLU A 17 -18.32 -1.12 -11.18
C GLU A 17 -16.81 -1.18 -11.33
N GLY A 18 -16.34 -1.97 -12.28
CA GLY A 18 -14.92 -2.21 -12.55
C GLY A 18 -14.30 -3.32 -11.70
N ALA A 19 -13.04 -3.65 -12.00
CA ALA A 19 -12.25 -4.62 -11.26
C ALA A 19 -11.74 -4.03 -9.95
N VAL A 20 -11.73 -4.83 -8.87
CA VAL A 20 -11.14 -4.44 -7.59
C VAL A 20 -9.62 -4.38 -7.73
N ILE A 21 -9.03 -3.25 -7.31
CA ILE A 21 -7.60 -3.03 -7.36
C ILE A 21 -6.98 -3.37 -6.00
N GLY A 22 -6.26 -4.47 -5.96
CA GLY A 22 -5.56 -4.93 -4.77
C GLY A 22 -6.47 -5.50 -3.69
N LYS A 23 -6.03 -5.39 -2.44
CA LYS A 23 -6.70 -5.99 -1.27
C LYS A 23 -7.87 -5.13 -0.81
N ILE A 24 -8.93 -5.81 -0.35
CA ILE A 24 -10.03 -5.18 0.39
C ILE A 24 -9.61 -5.00 1.85
N GLU A 25 -9.66 -3.76 2.34
CA GLU A 25 -9.27 -3.38 3.69
C GLU A 25 -10.47 -3.35 4.63
N GLN A 26 -10.26 -3.74 5.88
CA GLN A 26 -11.28 -3.64 6.91
C GLN A 26 -11.09 -2.37 7.73
N VAL A 27 -12.17 -1.63 7.95
CA VAL A 27 -12.18 -0.39 8.74
C VAL A 27 -13.36 -0.37 9.70
N ASP A 28 -13.20 0.25 10.87
CA ASP A 28 -14.29 0.48 11.82
C ASP A 28 -14.66 1.97 11.82
N LEU A 29 -15.31 2.38 10.72
CA LEU A 29 -15.65 3.78 10.46
C LEU A 29 -16.52 4.39 11.55
N PHE A 30 -17.43 3.58 12.09
CA PHE A 30 -18.42 4.00 13.09
C PHE A 30 -17.97 3.77 14.53
N GLN A 31 -16.75 3.24 14.73
CA GLN A 31 -16.18 2.97 16.05
C GLN A 31 -17.05 2.07 16.95
N ASN A 32 -17.76 1.15 16.31
CA ASN A 32 -18.73 0.26 16.96
C ASN A 32 -18.39 -1.23 16.80
N LYS A 33 -17.16 -1.52 16.36
CA LYS A 33 -16.62 -2.87 16.09
C LYS A 33 -17.35 -3.63 14.98
N LYS A 34 -18.26 -2.99 14.24
CA LYS A 34 -18.88 -3.55 13.03
C LYS A 34 -18.10 -3.05 11.83
N LEU A 35 -17.21 -3.92 11.32
CA LEU A 35 -16.26 -3.56 10.27
C LEU A 35 -16.96 -3.29 8.94
N GLN A 36 -16.42 -2.36 8.19
CA GLN A 36 -16.73 -2.07 6.81
C GLN A 36 -15.58 -2.52 5.91
N LEU A 37 -15.89 -2.73 4.63
CA LEU A 37 -14.96 -3.13 3.59
C LEU A 37 -14.62 -1.92 2.72
N ALA A 38 -13.37 -1.47 2.76
CA ALA A 38 -12.88 -0.34 1.97
C ALA A 38 -11.98 -0.85 0.84
N PHE A 39 -12.25 -0.44 -0.39
CA PHE A 39 -11.47 -0.82 -1.57
C PHE A 39 -11.70 0.14 -2.72
N THR A 40 -10.82 0.09 -3.71
CA THR A 40 -10.98 0.81 -4.96
C THR A 40 -11.21 -0.17 -6.11
N THR A 41 -11.93 0.29 -7.11
CA THR A 41 -11.90 -0.27 -8.46
C THR A 41 -11.10 0.67 -9.36
N ASN A 42 -10.98 0.36 -10.64
CA ASN A 42 -10.27 1.22 -11.60
C ASN A 42 -10.83 2.66 -11.69
N SER A 43 -12.07 2.90 -11.25
CA SER A 43 -12.73 4.22 -11.36
C SER A 43 -13.41 4.73 -10.09
N LYS A 44 -13.58 3.88 -9.07
CA LYS A 44 -14.36 4.24 -7.88
C LYS A 44 -13.69 3.80 -6.58
N PHE A 45 -13.97 4.56 -5.52
CA PHE A 45 -13.63 4.19 -4.16
C PHE A 45 -14.91 3.80 -3.40
N TYR A 46 -14.95 2.57 -2.91
CA TYR A 46 -16.07 1.95 -2.22
C TYR A 46 -15.81 1.79 -0.72
N ILE A 47 -16.86 1.99 0.07
CA ILE A 47 -16.95 1.43 1.40
C ILE A 47 -18.30 0.71 1.53
N LEU A 48 -18.27 -0.59 1.84
CA LEU A 48 -19.44 -1.42 2.05
C LEU A 48 -19.58 -1.80 3.52
N ASP A 49 -20.81 -1.91 4.00
CA ASP A 49 -21.08 -2.49 5.31
C ASP A 49 -20.95 -4.03 5.27
N ARG A 50 -21.08 -4.67 6.42
CA ARG A 50 -21.00 -6.13 6.56
C ARG A 50 -22.10 -6.91 5.81
N LEU A 51 -23.13 -6.22 5.30
CA LEU A 51 -24.23 -6.79 4.51
C LEU A 51 -24.06 -6.50 3.02
N GLY A 52 -22.91 -5.94 2.61
CA GLY A 52 -22.61 -5.62 1.20
C GLY A 52 -23.28 -4.35 0.69
N ARG A 53 -23.84 -3.51 1.56
CA ARG A 53 -24.52 -2.27 1.18
C ARG A 53 -23.52 -1.11 1.20
N ASN A 54 -23.69 -0.18 0.26
CA ASN A 54 -22.88 1.04 0.26
C ASN A 54 -23.07 1.86 1.54
N VAL A 55 -21.96 2.30 2.11
CA VAL A 55 -21.93 3.23 3.23
C VAL A 55 -21.87 4.64 2.68
N ALA A 56 -22.92 5.44 2.86
CA ALA A 56 -22.92 6.82 2.38
C ALA A 56 -21.77 7.63 2.99
N PRO A 57 -21.10 8.49 2.19
CA PRO A 57 -21.39 8.90 0.82
C PRO A 57 -20.72 8.03 -0.28
N PHE A 58 -20.20 6.87 0.04
CA PHE A 58 -19.57 5.96 -0.92
C PHE A 58 -20.61 5.18 -1.75
N PRO A 59 -20.25 4.75 -2.98
CA PRO A 59 -18.96 4.96 -3.64
C PRO A 59 -18.81 6.38 -4.19
N VAL A 60 -17.56 6.84 -4.27
CA VAL A 60 -17.21 8.10 -4.95
C VAL A 60 -16.42 7.81 -6.21
N ASN A 61 -16.62 8.65 -7.25
CA ASN A 61 -15.84 8.56 -8.47
C ASN A 61 -14.43 9.11 -8.23
N VAL A 62 -13.42 8.38 -8.67
CA VAL A 62 -12.04 8.82 -8.68
C VAL A 62 -11.74 9.52 -10.01
N LYS A 63 -11.12 10.70 -9.96
CA LYS A 63 -10.75 11.43 -11.19
C LYS A 63 -9.47 10.86 -11.79
N GLY A 64 -9.60 9.90 -12.70
CA GLY A 64 -8.54 9.16 -13.37
C GLY A 64 -8.67 7.67 -13.12
N GLU A 65 -7.83 6.88 -13.76
CA GLU A 65 -7.76 5.44 -13.58
C GLU A 65 -6.91 5.12 -12.34
N VAL A 66 -7.45 4.35 -11.41
CA VAL A 66 -6.73 3.91 -10.21
C VAL A 66 -5.65 2.92 -10.60
N THR A 67 -4.41 3.20 -10.25
CA THR A 67 -3.21 2.44 -10.64
C THR A 67 -2.55 1.70 -9.49
N ALA A 68 -2.89 2.05 -8.24
CA ALA A 68 -2.32 1.40 -7.07
C ALA A 68 -3.41 0.98 -6.07
N PRO A 69 -3.18 -0.09 -5.28
CA PRO A 69 -4.09 -0.51 -4.23
C PRO A 69 -4.35 0.59 -3.20
N LEU A 70 -5.58 0.63 -2.67
CA LEU A 70 -5.97 1.55 -1.61
C LEU A 70 -5.05 1.42 -0.40
N ALA A 71 -4.55 2.55 0.10
CA ALA A 71 -3.87 2.60 1.38
C ALA A 71 -4.77 3.23 2.45
N VAL A 72 -4.93 2.52 3.56
CA VAL A 72 -5.72 2.97 4.72
C VAL A 72 -4.76 3.29 5.85
N MET A 73 -4.88 4.47 6.43
CA MET A 73 -4.03 4.96 7.49
C MET A 73 -4.86 5.36 8.70
N ASP A 74 -4.48 4.89 9.87
CA ASP A 74 -5.02 5.29 11.17
C ASP A 74 -3.87 5.76 12.04
N TYR A 75 -3.47 7.03 11.87
CA TYR A 75 -2.24 7.58 12.44
C TYR A 75 -2.15 7.45 13.96
N ASP A 76 -3.26 7.70 14.63
CA ASP A 76 -3.31 7.78 16.10
C ASP A 76 -4.05 6.57 16.70
N LYS A 77 -4.34 5.54 15.89
CA LYS A 77 -5.16 4.38 16.29
C LYS A 77 -6.54 4.78 16.86
N SER A 78 -7.01 5.95 16.44
CA SER A 78 -8.28 6.56 16.86
C SER A 78 -9.45 6.22 15.95
N ARG A 79 -9.19 5.42 14.88
CA ARG A 79 -10.15 5.11 13.81
C ARG A 79 -10.61 6.34 13.03
N ASN A 80 -9.81 7.41 13.05
CA ASN A 80 -9.97 8.56 12.18
C ASN A 80 -9.19 8.32 10.89
N TYR A 81 -9.70 7.40 10.09
CA TYR A 81 -9.04 6.89 8.91
C TYR A 81 -8.75 7.96 7.86
N ARG A 82 -7.63 7.77 7.19
CA ARG A 82 -7.25 8.45 5.95
C ARG A 82 -7.11 7.39 4.85
N PHE A 83 -7.65 7.69 3.68
CA PHE A 83 -7.69 6.80 2.54
C PHE A 83 -6.88 7.44 1.42
N LEU A 84 -5.75 6.86 1.09
CA LEU A 84 -4.90 7.37 0.03
C LEU A 84 -5.16 6.56 -1.23
N VAL A 85 -5.66 7.26 -2.26
CA VAL A 85 -6.02 6.71 -3.57
C VAL A 85 -5.09 7.32 -4.61
N CYS A 86 -4.44 6.46 -5.40
CA CYS A 86 -3.55 6.87 -6.48
C CYS A 86 -4.19 6.53 -7.83
N ALA A 87 -4.27 7.55 -8.71
CA ALA A 87 -4.83 7.41 -10.05
C ALA A 87 -3.84 7.99 -11.08
N GLY A 88 -3.06 7.12 -11.69
CA GLY A 88 -1.88 7.51 -12.46
C GLY A 88 -0.91 8.30 -11.58
N THR A 89 -0.56 9.49 -12.01
CA THR A 89 0.30 10.41 -11.23
C THR A 89 -0.44 11.12 -10.09
N LYS A 90 -1.78 11.12 -10.07
CA LYS A 90 -2.56 11.87 -9.09
C LYS A 90 -2.68 11.11 -7.77
N VAL A 91 -2.59 11.84 -6.66
CA VAL A 91 -2.63 11.29 -5.31
C VAL A 91 -3.70 12.02 -4.50
N TYR A 92 -4.73 11.29 -4.10
CA TYR A 92 -5.86 11.82 -3.36
C TYR A 92 -5.84 11.27 -1.93
N MET A 93 -5.94 12.17 -0.94
CA MET A 93 -6.15 11.78 0.45
C MET A 93 -7.60 12.07 0.81
N TYR A 94 -8.39 11.03 1.00
CA TYR A 94 -9.79 11.14 1.43
C TYR A 94 -9.93 10.94 2.94
N ASN A 95 -10.92 11.60 3.51
CA ASN A 95 -11.40 11.32 4.86
C ASN A 95 -12.61 10.36 4.83
N LYS A 96 -13.16 10.04 6.00
CA LYS A 96 -14.33 9.15 6.14
C LYS A 96 -15.63 9.72 5.57
N GLU A 97 -15.70 11.03 5.33
CA GLU A 97 -16.81 11.72 4.67
C GLU A 97 -16.62 11.81 3.14
N ALA A 98 -15.67 11.05 2.57
CA ALA A 98 -15.31 11.06 1.15
C ALA A 98 -14.85 12.43 0.61
N LYS A 99 -14.41 13.31 1.48
CA LYS A 99 -13.86 14.62 1.11
C LYS A 99 -12.35 14.51 1.04
N ILE A 100 -11.74 15.28 0.12
CA ILE A 100 -10.28 15.46 0.13
C ILE A 100 -9.88 16.14 1.43
N VAL A 101 -8.82 15.65 2.05
CA VAL A 101 -8.31 16.17 3.32
C VAL A 101 -7.71 17.55 3.10
N ASP A 102 -8.24 18.54 3.82
CA ASP A 102 -7.71 19.90 3.79
C ASP A 102 -6.25 19.91 4.25
N GLY A 103 -5.41 20.66 3.51
CA GLY A 103 -3.99 20.78 3.81
C GLY A 103 -3.12 19.61 3.33
N TRP A 104 -3.68 18.60 2.67
CA TRP A 104 -2.89 17.58 1.97
C TRP A 104 -2.17 18.21 0.76
N GLN A 105 -0.82 18.14 0.74
CA GLN A 105 -0.03 18.86 -0.23
C GLN A 105 0.49 18.00 -1.38
N PHE A 106 0.71 16.70 -1.17
CA PHE A 106 1.23 15.82 -2.21
C PHE A 106 0.10 15.32 -3.13
N THR A 107 -0.30 16.13 -4.09
CA THR A 107 -1.42 15.84 -4.99
C THR A 107 -1.00 15.16 -6.29
N LYS A 108 0.32 15.12 -6.58
CA LYS A 108 0.86 14.57 -7.83
C LYS A 108 2.27 14.01 -7.63
N ALA A 109 2.51 12.77 -8.10
CA ALA A 109 3.82 12.16 -8.28
C ALA A 109 4.42 12.55 -9.64
N LYS A 110 5.70 12.22 -9.87
CA LYS A 110 6.40 12.49 -11.12
C LYS A 110 5.95 11.53 -12.23
N ALA A 111 5.80 10.25 -11.89
CA ALA A 111 5.29 9.19 -12.75
C ALA A 111 4.13 8.46 -12.06
N ASP A 112 3.53 7.47 -12.72
CA ASP A 112 2.37 6.75 -12.19
C ASP A 112 2.71 6.00 -10.91
N VAL A 113 1.86 6.15 -9.89
CA VAL A 113 2.00 5.38 -8.65
C VAL A 113 1.43 3.99 -8.89
N ILE A 114 2.29 2.98 -8.83
CA ILE A 114 1.94 1.58 -9.14
C ILE A 114 1.93 0.68 -7.90
N ALA A 115 2.68 1.03 -6.87
CA ALA A 115 2.75 0.27 -5.63
C ALA A 115 1.81 0.86 -4.57
N LYS A 116 1.25 -0.02 -3.71
CA LYS A 116 0.43 0.40 -2.57
C LYS A 116 1.24 1.34 -1.66
N PRO A 117 0.78 2.59 -1.43
CA PRO A 117 1.42 3.47 -0.46
C PRO A 117 1.46 2.85 0.93
N LYS A 118 2.54 3.06 1.67
CA LYS A 118 2.77 2.49 3.00
C LYS A 118 2.93 3.60 4.03
N HIS A 119 2.41 3.36 5.22
CA HIS A 119 2.58 4.24 6.37
C HIS A 119 3.31 3.50 7.47
N TYR A 120 4.34 4.13 8.03
CA TYR A 120 5.11 3.63 9.16
C TYR A 120 5.35 4.73 10.18
N VAL A 121 5.57 4.33 11.43
CA VAL A 121 5.96 5.21 12.52
C VAL A 121 7.39 4.89 12.91
N LEU A 122 8.29 5.86 12.79
CA LEU A 122 9.70 5.75 13.13
C LEU A 122 10.07 6.87 14.10
N GLY A 123 10.62 6.52 15.27
CA GLY A 123 10.99 7.51 16.28
C GLY A 123 9.83 8.45 16.65
N GLY A 124 8.59 7.94 16.73
CA GLY A 124 7.39 8.72 17.04
C GLY A 124 6.92 9.66 15.92
N LYS A 125 7.48 9.56 14.73
CA LYS A 125 7.11 10.37 13.56
C LYS A 125 6.50 9.49 12.47
N ASP A 126 5.51 10.04 11.75
CA ASP A 126 4.88 9.34 10.62
C ASP A 126 5.67 9.53 9.33
N TYR A 127 5.76 8.45 8.58
CA TYR A 127 6.38 8.37 7.27
C TYR A 127 5.43 7.69 6.31
N ILE A 128 5.07 8.39 5.24
CA ILE A 128 4.24 7.86 4.15
C ILE A 128 5.14 7.68 2.94
N PHE A 129 5.28 6.43 2.48
CA PHE A 129 6.09 6.06 1.33
C PHE A 129 5.20 5.88 0.12
N ILE A 130 5.52 6.59 -0.95
CA ILE A 130 4.83 6.51 -2.24
C ILE A 130 5.87 6.29 -3.32
N ALA A 131 5.83 5.13 -3.97
CA ALA A 131 6.69 4.79 -5.08
C ALA A 131 5.98 5.01 -6.41
N ASP A 132 6.67 5.57 -7.37
CA ASP A 132 6.18 5.71 -8.74
C ASP A 132 6.92 4.76 -9.71
N SER A 133 6.42 4.67 -10.93
CA SER A 133 6.93 3.76 -11.97
C SER A 133 8.34 4.08 -12.46
N ASP A 134 8.85 5.29 -12.18
CA ASP A 134 10.24 5.69 -12.47
C ASP A 134 11.21 5.31 -11.32
N GLY A 135 10.71 4.62 -10.29
CA GLY A 135 11.50 4.23 -9.12
C GLY A 135 11.72 5.36 -8.12
N LYS A 136 11.02 6.49 -8.25
CA LYS A 136 11.09 7.55 -7.26
C LYS A 136 10.28 7.19 -6.02
N ILE A 137 10.94 7.20 -4.87
CA ILE A 137 10.30 7.05 -3.57
C ILE A 137 10.09 8.44 -2.96
N ASN A 138 8.82 8.80 -2.78
CA ASN A 138 8.43 10.00 -2.06
C ASN A 138 8.16 9.64 -0.60
N VAL A 139 8.88 10.26 0.32
CA VAL A 139 8.74 10.03 1.76
C VAL A 139 8.15 11.28 2.40
N LEU A 140 6.91 11.16 2.88
CA LEU A 140 6.08 12.29 3.26
C LEU A 140 5.67 12.21 4.74
N ASN A 141 5.30 13.35 5.30
CA ASN A 141 4.61 13.44 6.57
C ASN A 141 3.08 13.34 6.40
N ARG A 142 2.31 13.45 7.50
CA ARG A 142 0.82 13.41 7.51
C ARG A 142 0.16 14.51 6.66
N ARG A 143 0.89 15.59 6.32
CA ARG A 143 0.40 16.71 5.50
C ARG A 143 0.77 16.58 4.03
N GLY A 144 1.52 15.51 3.66
CA GLY A 144 2.03 15.35 2.31
C GLY A 144 3.24 16.24 2.01
N GLU A 145 3.89 16.77 3.02
CA GLU A 145 5.16 17.50 2.87
C GLU A 145 6.32 16.50 2.87
N SER A 146 7.37 16.78 2.10
CA SER A 146 8.56 15.94 2.06
C SER A 146 9.22 15.87 3.44
N ARG A 147 9.33 14.66 3.99
CA ARG A 147 10.00 14.40 5.26
C ARG A 147 11.44 13.97 5.07
N LEU A 148 11.68 13.20 4.02
CA LEU A 148 12.99 12.69 3.66
C LEU A 148 13.14 12.76 2.14
N LYS A 149 14.30 13.16 1.66
CA LYS A 149 14.63 13.16 0.23
C LYS A 149 15.47 11.93 -0.07
N LEU A 150 14.94 11.03 -0.86
CA LEU A 150 15.66 9.92 -1.47
C LEU A 150 15.81 10.25 -2.95
N ASN A 151 17.04 10.29 -3.44
CA ASN A 151 17.34 10.67 -4.82
C ASN A 151 17.65 9.47 -5.68
N THR A 152 18.14 8.40 -5.08
CA THR A 152 18.45 7.14 -5.76
C THR A 152 17.15 6.48 -6.25
N PRO A 153 17.01 6.18 -7.55
CA PRO A 153 15.90 5.40 -8.05
C PRO A 153 15.87 4.02 -7.41
N PHE A 154 14.69 3.55 -7.07
CA PHE A 154 14.49 2.26 -6.46
C PHE A 154 13.54 1.42 -7.30
N SER A 155 14.05 0.38 -7.92
CA SER A 155 13.23 -0.53 -8.71
C SER A 155 12.24 -1.25 -7.82
N THR A 156 10.97 -1.22 -8.19
CA THR A 156 9.90 -1.87 -7.44
C THR A 156 9.06 -2.68 -8.42
N HIS A 157 9.09 -3.99 -8.30
CA HIS A 157 8.29 -4.85 -9.18
C HIS A 157 6.89 -5.11 -8.59
N GLN A 158 6.78 -5.40 -7.29
CA GLN A 158 5.50 -5.76 -6.68
C GLN A 158 5.17 -4.95 -5.43
N HIS A 159 5.91 -5.16 -4.36
CA HIS A 159 5.63 -4.60 -3.05
C HIS A 159 6.89 -3.98 -2.44
N ILE A 160 6.67 -2.93 -1.66
CA ILE A 160 7.72 -2.30 -0.88
C ILE A 160 7.47 -2.65 0.58
N TYR A 161 8.50 -3.13 1.25
CA TYR A 161 8.51 -3.40 2.68
C TYR A 161 9.54 -2.50 3.36
N LEU A 162 9.19 -1.98 4.53
CA LEU A 162 10.14 -1.30 5.38
C LEU A 162 10.72 -2.32 6.37
N ASN A 163 12.03 -2.45 6.32
CA ASN A 163 12.83 -3.22 7.26
C ASN A 163 13.48 -2.22 8.22
N LEU A 164 13.13 -2.30 9.52
CA LEU A 164 13.61 -1.39 10.54
C LEU A 164 14.94 -1.88 11.09
N GLY A 165 16.01 -1.10 10.87
CA GLY A 165 17.29 -1.28 11.52
C GLY A 165 17.35 -0.59 12.89
N PRO A 166 18.49 -0.73 13.59
CA PRO A 166 18.75 -0.09 14.88
C PRO A 166 18.67 1.45 14.82
N SER A 167 18.92 2.03 13.66
CA SER A 167 18.84 3.47 13.41
C SER A 167 18.10 3.78 12.13
N MET A 168 17.76 5.07 11.91
CA MET A 168 17.20 5.55 10.64
C MET A 168 18.13 5.25 9.45
N ALA A 169 19.44 5.39 9.62
CA ALA A 169 20.42 5.17 8.56
C ALA A 169 20.53 3.69 8.17
N GLU A 170 20.22 2.78 9.08
CA GLU A 170 20.23 1.34 8.88
C GLU A 170 18.86 0.80 8.49
N SER A 171 17.81 1.60 8.65
CA SER A 171 16.47 1.25 8.16
C SER A 171 16.44 1.34 6.62
N ARG A 172 15.78 0.38 5.99
CA ARG A 172 15.78 0.25 4.54
C ARG A 172 14.43 -0.18 3.98
N LEU A 173 14.16 0.23 2.77
CA LEU A 173 13.09 -0.34 1.96
C LEU A 173 13.62 -1.58 1.26
N ALA A 174 12.82 -2.61 1.18
CA ALA A 174 13.11 -3.84 0.45
C ALA A 174 12.05 -4.06 -0.62
N SER A 175 12.49 -4.45 -1.81
CA SER A 175 11.62 -4.84 -2.92
C SER A 175 12.37 -5.80 -3.83
N THR A 176 11.69 -6.40 -4.80
CA THR A 176 12.33 -7.09 -5.90
C THR A 176 12.37 -6.19 -7.15
N ASP A 177 13.39 -6.31 -7.96
CA ASP A 177 13.46 -5.69 -9.28
C ASP A 177 12.82 -6.58 -10.36
N LYS A 178 12.90 -6.17 -11.62
CA LYS A 178 12.35 -6.92 -12.76
C LYS A 178 13.16 -8.18 -13.12
N GLN A 179 14.35 -8.31 -12.59
CA GLN A 179 15.25 -9.45 -12.73
C GLN A 179 15.19 -10.38 -11.53
N ASP A 180 14.21 -10.15 -10.62
CA ASP A 180 13.98 -10.91 -9.40
C ASP A 180 15.10 -10.84 -8.35
N HIS A 181 16.00 -9.83 -8.45
CA HIS A 181 16.95 -9.56 -7.38
C HIS A 181 16.25 -8.86 -6.22
N LEU A 182 16.65 -9.21 -4.98
CA LEU A 182 16.22 -8.47 -3.80
C LEU A 182 17.04 -7.18 -3.69
N THR A 183 16.37 -6.06 -3.81
CA THR A 183 17.00 -4.74 -3.75
C THR A 183 16.62 -4.02 -2.46
N TYR A 184 17.59 -3.29 -1.91
CA TYR A 184 17.43 -2.44 -0.74
C TYR A 184 17.71 -0.98 -1.07
N LEU A 185 16.87 -0.10 -0.54
CA LEU A 185 17.13 1.34 -0.48
C LEU A 185 17.11 1.78 0.98
N PHE A 186 18.28 2.11 1.50
CA PHE A 186 18.42 2.63 2.86
C PHE A 186 17.87 4.04 2.96
N LEU A 187 17.38 4.41 4.14
CA LEU A 187 16.82 5.75 4.36
C LEU A 187 17.90 6.85 4.41
N ASN A 188 19.17 6.51 4.24
CA ASN A 188 20.28 7.42 3.99
C ASN A 188 20.66 7.57 2.50
N ASP A 189 19.78 7.07 1.58
CA ASP A 189 19.91 7.14 0.12
C ASP A 189 20.97 6.20 -0.48
N LYS A 190 21.46 5.21 0.28
CA LYS A 190 22.32 4.12 -0.22
C LYS A 190 21.47 2.96 -0.72
N THR A 191 22.00 2.21 -1.67
CA THR A 191 21.37 0.98 -2.18
C THR A 191 22.27 -0.23 -1.91
N ASP A 192 21.64 -1.38 -1.85
CA ASP A 192 22.27 -2.67 -1.83
C ASP A 192 21.40 -3.66 -2.61
N GLU A 193 22.00 -4.71 -3.13
CA GLU A 193 21.34 -5.72 -3.94
C GLU A 193 21.81 -7.11 -3.51
N VAL A 194 20.87 -8.02 -3.38
CA VAL A 194 21.14 -9.41 -3.01
C VAL A 194 20.54 -10.31 -4.08
N GLU A 195 21.37 -11.11 -4.71
CA GLU A 195 20.92 -12.14 -5.61
C GLU A 195 20.15 -13.21 -4.83
N ILE A 196 18.96 -13.56 -5.33
CA ILE A 196 18.12 -14.60 -4.75
C ILE A 196 18.29 -15.81 -5.68
N ASP A 197 18.88 -16.86 -5.14
CA ASP A 197 19.04 -18.13 -5.85
C ASP A 197 17.68 -18.84 -5.91
N VAL A 198 16.98 -18.63 -7.02
CA VAL A 198 15.72 -19.30 -7.39
C VAL A 198 15.85 -19.82 -8.80
N ASP A 199 15.40 -21.06 -9.02
CA ASP A 199 15.47 -21.72 -10.33
C ASP A 199 14.45 -21.18 -11.35
N GLU A 200 13.45 -20.41 -10.90
CA GLU A 200 12.37 -19.87 -11.73
C GLU A 200 12.05 -18.42 -11.32
N ASN A 201 11.35 -17.69 -12.20
CA ASN A 201 10.96 -16.30 -11.95
C ASN A 201 10.15 -16.16 -10.66
N LEU A 202 10.50 -15.16 -9.86
CA LEU A 202 9.78 -14.80 -8.66
C LEU A 202 8.41 -14.19 -9.01
N GLU A 203 7.35 -14.83 -8.54
CA GLU A 203 5.99 -14.32 -8.71
C GLU A 203 5.51 -13.51 -7.50
N HIS A 204 5.96 -13.92 -6.31
CA HIS A 204 5.52 -13.33 -5.06
C HIS A 204 6.66 -13.15 -4.07
N PHE A 205 6.60 -12.03 -3.37
CA PHE A 205 7.52 -11.68 -2.29
C PHE A 205 6.75 -11.13 -1.10
N VAL A 206 7.00 -11.67 0.08
CA VAL A 206 6.41 -11.21 1.35
C VAL A 206 7.49 -11.08 2.41
N TYR A 207 7.43 -10.01 3.17
CA TYR A 207 8.29 -9.77 4.33
C TYR A 207 7.44 -9.68 5.60
N ASP A 208 7.76 -10.47 6.63
CA ASP A 208 7.02 -10.54 7.89
C ASP A 208 7.66 -9.75 9.04
N GLY A 209 8.79 -9.09 8.81
CA GLY A 209 9.57 -8.35 9.80
C GLY A 209 10.86 -9.05 10.22
N THR A 210 10.99 -10.35 9.97
CA THR A 210 12.15 -11.18 10.29
C THR A 210 12.60 -12.02 9.11
N ASN A 211 11.64 -12.58 8.38
CA ASN A 211 11.89 -13.46 7.25
C ASN A 211 11.38 -12.85 5.95
N MET A 212 12.04 -13.18 4.86
CA MET A 212 11.53 -12.98 3.51
C MET A 212 11.10 -14.31 2.93
N LEU A 213 9.83 -14.34 2.47
CA LEU A 213 9.27 -15.46 1.73
C LEU A 213 9.19 -15.10 0.26
N PHE A 214 9.79 -15.93 -0.57
CA PHE A 214 9.78 -15.82 -2.01
C PHE A 214 9.07 -17.03 -2.59
N ALA A 215 8.17 -16.81 -3.52
CA ALA A 215 7.50 -17.87 -4.26
C ALA A 215 7.64 -17.63 -5.76
N GLY A 216 8.01 -18.68 -6.50
CA GLY A 216 8.09 -18.68 -7.95
C GLY A 216 8.05 -20.10 -8.47
N GLY A 217 7.30 -20.34 -9.53
CA GLY A 217 7.07 -21.68 -10.06
C GLY A 217 6.58 -22.66 -9.00
N ASN A 218 7.35 -23.70 -8.73
CA ASN A 218 7.05 -24.71 -7.70
C ASN A 218 7.86 -24.55 -6.40
N GLN A 219 8.54 -23.40 -6.23
CA GLN A 219 9.45 -23.17 -5.11
C GLN A 219 8.85 -22.16 -4.10
N LEU A 220 9.10 -22.43 -2.83
CA LEU A 220 8.89 -21.49 -1.73
C LEU A 220 10.21 -21.40 -0.94
N ILE A 221 10.83 -20.24 -0.98
CA ILE A 221 12.11 -19.97 -0.33
C ILE A 221 11.88 -19.06 0.87
N ASN A 222 12.38 -19.47 2.01
CA ASN A 222 12.41 -18.65 3.23
C ASN A 222 13.88 -18.24 3.50
N LYS A 223 14.14 -16.94 3.48
CA LYS A 223 15.45 -16.38 3.89
C LYS A 223 15.27 -15.57 5.18
N ASN A 224 16.04 -15.91 6.19
CA ASN A 224 16.19 -15.05 7.36
C ASN A 224 17.03 -13.83 6.98
N ILE A 225 16.61 -12.66 7.42
CA ILE A 225 17.30 -11.41 7.12
C ILE A 225 18.12 -11.06 8.35
N ASP A 226 19.39 -11.31 8.28
CA ASP A 226 20.35 -10.78 9.24
C ASP A 226 20.59 -9.30 8.94
N PHE A 227 20.49 -8.48 9.98
CA PHE A 227 20.84 -7.06 9.96
C PHE A 227 22.32 -6.85 10.26
#